data_4f1806e05ea301c4c809315be7816eda
#
_entry.id   4f1806e05ea301c4c809315be7816eda
#
_cell.length_a   1.000
_cell.length_b   1.000
_cell.length_c   1.000
_cell.angle_alpha   90.00
_cell.angle_beta   90.00
_cell.angle_gamma   90.00
#
_symmetry.space_group_name_H-M   'P 1'
#
loop_
_entity.id
_entity.type
_entity.pdbx_description
1 polymer ?
#
loop_
_entity_poly.entity_id
_entity_poly.type
_entity_poly.pdbx_seq_one_letter_code
_entity_poly.pdbx_strand_id
1 'polypeptide(L)'
;MKKFLVIGNPIQHSLSPKLHNFWIKKNNINAVYDKKKLDENELKKIISEVKEEKINGINVTVPFKKAVIQFLDELSPEAKDTQSVNTIYLQNGITIGHNTDIAGFELAIKYAKYNLTNKKIFVLGAGGVAPSIIYALRKMKVSKITLSNRTKEKAESLKNLFKDIEIVDWGERIDFDMIINATSIGLKNEDGLNFDY
;
A
#
# COMPACT_ATOMS: atom_id res chain seq x y z
N MET A 1 6.74 24.54 -13.45
CA MET A 1 6.82 23.06 -13.64
C MET A 1 6.40 22.38 -12.35
N LYS A 2 5.41 21.49 -12.38
CA LYS A 2 4.97 20.75 -11.19
C LYS A 2 6.00 19.68 -10.80
N LYS A 3 6.12 19.41 -9.49
CA LYS A 3 7.08 18.47 -8.94
C LYS A 3 6.38 17.41 -8.11
N PHE A 4 6.59 16.15 -8.44
CA PHE A 4 6.04 14.99 -7.72
C PHE A 4 7.16 14.07 -7.26
N LEU A 5 6.93 13.34 -6.16
CA LEU A 5 7.92 12.43 -5.59
C LEU A 5 7.29 11.10 -5.20
N VAL A 6 8.11 10.05 -5.17
CA VAL A 6 7.88 8.88 -4.32
C VAL A 6 8.91 8.87 -3.19
N ILE A 7 8.44 8.65 -1.96
CA ILE A 7 9.29 8.57 -0.76
C ILE A 7 9.24 7.17 -0.15
N GLY A 8 10.38 6.69 0.34
CA GLY A 8 10.52 5.38 0.99
C GLY A 8 11.97 5.13 1.45
N ASN A 9 12.18 4.00 2.12
CA ASN A 9 13.50 3.55 2.53
C ASN A 9 13.54 2.01 2.67
N PRO A 10 14.22 1.28 1.75
CA PRO A 10 14.93 1.75 0.57
C PRO A 10 13.98 2.19 -0.56
N ILE A 11 14.47 3.03 -1.50
CA ILE A 11 13.67 3.55 -2.63
C ILE A 11 14.39 3.43 -3.98
N GLN A 12 15.65 2.99 -4.00
CA GLN A 12 16.49 2.98 -5.19
C GLN A 12 15.88 2.18 -6.34
N HIS A 13 15.22 1.08 -6.04
CA HIS A 13 14.62 0.16 -7.02
C HIS A 13 13.22 0.55 -7.48
N SER A 14 12.68 1.69 -7.02
CA SER A 14 11.34 2.13 -7.41
C SER A 14 11.26 2.43 -8.90
N LEU A 15 10.29 1.82 -9.57
CA LEU A 15 9.96 2.06 -10.99
C LEU A 15 8.97 3.21 -11.18
N SER A 16 8.45 3.79 -10.09
CA SER A 16 7.47 4.88 -10.15
C SER A 16 7.95 6.07 -10.98
N PRO A 17 9.21 6.56 -10.87
CA PRO A 17 9.68 7.65 -11.72
C PRO A 17 9.62 7.31 -13.21
N LYS A 18 10.00 6.10 -13.61
CA LYS A 18 9.96 5.66 -15.00
C LYS A 18 8.53 5.66 -15.54
N LEU A 19 7.59 5.13 -14.75
CA LEU A 19 6.18 5.02 -15.13
C LEU A 19 5.51 6.40 -15.22
N HIS A 20 5.63 7.21 -14.16
CA HIS A 20 4.97 8.52 -14.12
C HIS A 20 5.55 9.50 -15.12
N ASN A 21 6.88 9.55 -15.32
CA ASN A 21 7.48 10.43 -16.32
C ASN A 21 7.12 10.00 -17.75
N PHE A 22 6.90 8.71 -18.01
CA PHE A 22 6.34 8.25 -19.28
C PHE A 22 4.95 8.87 -19.54
N TRP A 23 4.04 8.80 -18.54
CA TRP A 23 2.70 9.39 -18.68
C TRP A 23 2.72 10.91 -18.74
N ILE A 24 3.56 11.57 -17.95
CA ILE A 24 3.77 13.02 -17.97
C ILE A 24 4.17 13.46 -19.39
N LYS A 25 5.17 12.80 -19.98
CA LYS A 25 5.62 13.08 -21.35
C LYS A 25 4.53 12.78 -22.38
N LYS A 26 3.88 11.61 -22.31
CA LYS A 26 2.84 11.18 -23.24
C LYS A 26 1.66 12.15 -23.29
N ASN A 27 1.33 12.79 -22.17
CA ASN A 27 0.20 13.72 -22.06
C ASN A 27 0.63 15.19 -22.08
N ASN A 28 1.87 15.51 -22.44
CA ASN A 28 2.42 16.88 -22.50
C ASN A 28 2.19 17.68 -21.19
N ILE A 29 2.30 17.05 -20.03
CA ILE A 29 2.13 17.67 -18.72
C ILE A 29 3.46 18.36 -18.34
N ASN A 30 3.39 19.63 -17.96
CA ASN A 30 4.58 20.37 -17.47
C ASN A 30 4.88 19.97 -16.01
N ALA A 31 5.45 18.79 -15.83
CA ALA A 31 5.78 18.22 -14.53
C ALA A 31 7.02 17.31 -14.59
N VAL A 32 7.56 16.99 -13.41
CA VAL A 32 8.59 15.99 -13.21
C VAL A 32 8.21 15.11 -12.00
N TYR A 33 8.52 13.83 -12.09
CA TYR A 33 8.34 12.87 -11.01
C TYR A 33 9.68 12.23 -10.66
N ASP A 34 10.08 12.29 -9.39
CA ASP A 34 11.36 11.75 -8.91
C ASP A 34 11.17 10.86 -7.68
N LYS A 35 12.24 10.29 -7.16
CA LYS A 35 12.26 9.49 -5.95
C LYS A 35 13.19 10.10 -4.91
N LYS A 36 12.82 10.00 -3.63
CA LYS A 36 13.63 10.51 -2.53
C LYS A 36 13.68 9.49 -1.40
N LYS A 37 14.89 9.07 -1.05
CA LYS A 37 15.13 8.32 0.17
C LYS A 37 15.04 9.30 1.34
N LEU A 38 14.34 8.89 2.41
CA LEU A 38 14.17 9.66 3.63
C LEU A 38 14.36 8.76 4.84
N ASP A 39 14.70 9.39 5.95
CA ASP A 39 14.55 8.82 7.28
C ASP A 39 13.25 9.32 7.92
N GLU A 40 12.76 8.64 8.95
CA GLU A 40 11.45 8.93 9.54
C GLU A 40 11.35 10.36 10.11
N ASN A 41 12.44 10.88 10.65
CA ASN A 41 12.52 12.24 11.20
C ASN A 41 12.39 13.36 10.12
N GLU A 42 12.56 13.01 8.84
CA GLU A 42 12.42 13.95 7.72
C GLU A 42 10.96 14.05 7.19
N LEU A 43 10.05 13.15 7.63
CA LEU A 43 8.68 13.08 7.12
C LEU A 43 7.91 14.37 7.34
N LYS A 44 8.02 14.98 8.54
CA LYS A 44 7.36 16.25 8.84
C LYS A 44 7.77 17.33 7.86
N LYS A 45 9.08 17.43 7.56
CA LYS A 45 9.64 18.45 6.66
C LYS A 45 9.12 18.27 5.23
N ILE A 46 9.15 17.03 4.70
CA ILE A 46 8.73 16.79 3.31
C ILE A 46 7.23 17.06 3.12
N ILE A 47 6.40 16.78 4.14
CA ILE A 47 4.97 17.08 4.12
C ILE A 47 4.72 18.59 4.19
N SER A 48 5.51 19.36 4.97
CA SER A 48 5.44 20.82 4.94
C SER A 48 5.76 21.39 3.56
N GLU A 49 6.68 20.77 2.81
CA GLU A 49 6.99 21.20 1.44
C GLU A 49 5.80 20.98 0.48
N VAL A 50 4.89 20.03 0.77
CA VAL A 50 3.62 19.89 0.04
C VAL A 50 2.66 21.01 0.42
N LYS A 51 2.56 21.35 1.71
CA LYS A 51 1.68 22.42 2.21
C LYS A 51 2.12 23.81 1.69
N GLU A 52 3.42 23.97 1.48
CA GLU A 52 4.03 25.19 0.89
C GLU A 52 4.03 25.20 -0.65
N GLU A 53 3.41 24.22 -1.29
CA GLU A 53 3.35 24.02 -2.75
C GLU A 53 4.72 23.89 -3.45
N LYS A 54 5.80 23.65 -2.70
CA LYS A 54 7.13 23.33 -3.25
C LYS A 54 7.15 21.96 -3.92
N ILE A 55 6.27 21.05 -3.46
CA ILE A 55 6.00 19.73 -4.01
C ILE A 55 4.48 19.62 -4.22
N ASN A 56 4.06 19.21 -5.41
CA ASN A 56 2.65 19.16 -5.78
C ASN A 56 1.94 17.85 -5.41
N GLY A 57 2.69 16.85 -4.97
CA GLY A 57 2.17 15.59 -4.47
C GLY A 57 3.27 14.58 -4.23
N ILE A 58 2.98 13.64 -3.32
CA ILE A 58 3.92 12.60 -2.90
C ILE A 58 3.22 11.24 -2.92
N ASN A 59 3.86 10.25 -3.55
CA ASN A 59 3.55 8.85 -3.25
C ASN A 59 4.41 8.35 -2.10
N VAL A 60 3.83 7.55 -1.23
CA VAL A 60 4.47 6.99 -0.04
C VAL A 60 4.54 5.46 -0.16
N THR A 61 5.75 4.91 0.04
CA THR A 61 5.92 3.46 0.12
C THR A 61 6.55 3.06 1.44
N VAL A 62 6.99 1.82 1.54
CA VAL A 62 7.61 1.22 2.74
C VAL A 62 8.79 2.07 3.22
N PRO A 63 8.92 2.32 4.54
CA PRO A 63 8.05 1.87 5.65
C PRO A 63 7.01 2.91 6.09
N PHE A 64 6.82 4.00 5.35
CA PHE A 64 6.25 5.25 5.85
C PHE A 64 4.73 5.39 5.73
N LYS A 65 4.01 4.42 5.10
CA LYS A 65 2.56 4.52 4.81
C LYS A 65 1.69 4.80 6.05
N LYS A 66 2.10 4.31 7.22
CA LYS A 66 1.44 4.61 8.51
C LYS A 66 2.04 5.84 9.19
N ALA A 67 3.36 5.97 9.15
CA ALA A 67 4.08 7.03 9.87
C ALA A 67 3.73 8.45 9.40
N VAL A 68 3.38 8.62 8.12
CA VAL A 68 3.01 9.94 7.55
C VAL A 68 1.69 10.49 8.09
N ILE A 69 0.79 9.62 8.57
CA ILE A 69 -0.59 9.97 8.95
C ILE A 69 -0.62 11.10 9.99
N GLN A 70 0.25 11.05 10.97
CA GLN A 70 0.31 12.05 12.07
C GLN A 70 0.68 13.47 11.60
N PHE A 71 1.16 13.64 10.37
CA PHE A 71 1.58 14.92 9.82
C PHE A 71 0.60 15.49 8.79
N LEU A 72 -0.53 14.79 8.54
CA LEU A 72 -1.53 15.18 7.55
C LEU A 72 -2.72 15.86 8.21
N ASP A 73 -3.33 16.81 7.51
CA ASP A 73 -4.50 17.53 8.01
C ASP A 73 -5.76 16.65 7.93
N GLU A 74 -5.92 15.87 6.85
CA GLU A 74 -7.08 14.99 6.64
C GLU A 74 -6.69 13.66 5.98
N LEU A 75 -7.55 12.66 6.15
CA LEU A 75 -7.46 11.35 5.51
C LEU A 75 -8.72 11.05 4.71
N SER A 76 -8.54 10.46 3.52
CA SER A 76 -9.68 9.85 2.84
C SER A 76 -10.28 8.71 3.68
N PRO A 77 -11.57 8.36 3.50
CA PRO A 77 -12.19 7.26 4.23
C PRO A 77 -11.36 5.97 4.18
N GLU A 78 -10.88 5.60 3.00
CA GLU A 78 -10.09 4.39 2.80
C GLU A 78 -8.73 4.46 3.53
N ALA A 79 -8.06 5.60 3.51
CA ALA A 79 -6.81 5.80 4.24
C ALA A 79 -7.01 5.74 5.75
N LYS A 80 -8.14 6.27 6.24
CA LYS A 80 -8.55 6.22 7.64
C LYS A 80 -8.83 4.80 8.09
N ASP A 81 -9.63 4.06 7.33
CA ASP A 81 -10.04 2.69 7.67
C ASP A 81 -8.87 1.71 7.62
N THR A 82 -7.93 1.90 6.69
CA THR A 82 -6.75 1.03 6.54
C THR A 82 -5.55 1.48 7.36
N GLN A 83 -5.58 2.70 7.93
CA GLN A 83 -4.42 3.32 8.59
C GLN A 83 -3.16 3.26 7.70
N SER A 84 -3.36 3.48 6.38
CA SER A 84 -2.31 3.37 5.36
C SER A 84 -2.50 4.43 4.28
N VAL A 85 -1.51 5.30 4.12
CA VAL A 85 -1.46 6.37 3.11
C VAL A 85 -0.38 6.05 2.10
N ASN A 86 -0.71 6.03 0.81
CA ASN A 86 0.27 5.90 -0.26
C ASN A 86 0.32 7.11 -1.20
N THR A 87 -0.57 8.09 -1.01
CA THR A 87 -0.64 9.31 -1.83
C THR A 87 -0.97 10.49 -0.94
N ILE A 88 -0.21 11.57 -1.08
CA ILE A 88 -0.39 12.84 -0.35
C ILE A 88 -0.49 13.96 -1.37
N TYR A 89 -1.49 14.81 -1.24
CA TYR A 89 -1.67 16.00 -2.08
C TYR A 89 -2.28 17.15 -1.28
N LEU A 90 -2.19 18.35 -1.84
CA LEU A 90 -2.81 19.56 -1.27
C LEU A 90 -4.14 19.81 -1.98
N GLN A 91 -5.19 20.08 -1.20
CA GLN A 91 -6.48 20.52 -1.69
C GLN A 91 -7.05 21.57 -0.75
N ASN A 92 -7.42 22.73 -1.29
CA ASN A 92 -7.97 23.85 -0.52
C ASN A 92 -7.10 24.27 0.70
N GLY A 93 -5.78 24.19 0.55
CA GLY A 93 -4.83 24.59 1.60
C GLY A 93 -4.58 23.53 2.68
N ILE A 94 -5.22 22.34 2.59
CA ILE A 94 -5.02 21.22 3.52
C ILE A 94 -4.35 20.03 2.84
N THR A 95 -3.50 19.34 3.58
CA THR A 95 -2.82 18.12 3.11
C THR A 95 -3.72 16.91 3.33
N ILE A 96 -4.03 16.20 2.25
CA ILE A 96 -4.89 15.02 2.27
C ILE A 96 -4.06 13.77 2.05
N GLY A 97 -4.22 12.78 2.93
CA GLY A 97 -3.70 11.43 2.76
C GLY A 97 -4.74 10.51 2.14
N HIS A 98 -4.35 9.84 1.05
CA HIS A 98 -5.22 8.92 0.32
C HIS A 98 -4.56 7.55 0.15
N ASN A 99 -5.39 6.53 -0.11
CA ASN A 99 -4.92 5.16 -0.38
C ASN A 99 -5.46 4.68 -1.73
N THR A 100 -4.57 4.61 -2.72
CA THR A 100 -4.88 4.14 -4.07
C THR A 100 -4.61 2.64 -4.26
N ASP A 101 -3.96 1.96 -3.30
CA ASP A 101 -3.66 0.54 -3.40
C ASP A 101 -4.94 -0.30 -3.44
N ILE A 102 -5.98 0.13 -2.71
CA ILE A 102 -7.28 -0.54 -2.65
C ILE A 102 -7.91 -0.61 -4.05
N ALA A 103 -8.08 0.55 -4.68
CA ALA A 103 -8.65 0.64 -6.01
C ALA A 103 -7.79 -0.08 -7.04
N GLY A 104 -6.46 0.01 -6.91
CA GLY A 104 -5.51 -0.70 -7.77
C GLY A 104 -5.68 -2.22 -7.69
N PHE A 105 -5.83 -2.77 -6.48
CA PHE A 105 -6.07 -4.19 -6.28
C PHE A 105 -7.44 -4.62 -6.83
N GLU A 106 -8.52 -3.88 -6.53
CA GLU A 106 -9.88 -4.14 -7.07
C GLU A 106 -9.87 -4.17 -8.60
N LEU A 107 -9.20 -3.22 -9.23
CA LEU A 107 -9.08 -3.15 -10.69
C LEU A 107 -8.28 -4.34 -11.26
N ALA A 108 -7.21 -4.77 -10.61
CA ALA A 108 -6.42 -5.92 -11.04
C ALA A 108 -7.25 -7.21 -11.03
N ILE A 109 -8.01 -7.47 -9.97
CA ILE A 109 -8.91 -8.63 -9.88
C ILE A 109 -10.01 -8.55 -10.94
N LYS A 110 -10.62 -7.36 -11.12
CA LYS A 110 -11.62 -7.14 -12.17
C LYS A 110 -11.07 -7.39 -13.57
N TYR A 111 -9.86 -6.93 -13.84
CA TYR A 111 -9.18 -7.15 -15.11
C TYR A 111 -8.90 -8.63 -15.37
N ALA A 112 -8.51 -9.37 -14.33
CA ALA A 112 -8.34 -10.83 -14.38
C ALA A 112 -9.67 -11.58 -14.55
N LYS A 113 -10.82 -10.90 -14.49
CA LYS A 113 -12.19 -11.48 -14.57
C LYS A 113 -12.43 -12.58 -13.53
N TYR A 114 -11.80 -12.49 -12.37
CA TYR A 114 -11.94 -13.45 -11.30
C TYR A 114 -12.97 -12.97 -10.27
N ASN A 115 -13.97 -13.81 -9.97
CA ASN A 115 -14.98 -13.48 -8.96
C ASN A 115 -14.55 -13.97 -7.58
N LEU A 116 -14.37 -13.05 -6.64
CA LEU A 116 -13.97 -13.34 -5.27
C LEU A 116 -15.16 -13.51 -4.31
N THR A 117 -16.39 -13.27 -4.76
CA THR A 117 -17.57 -13.42 -3.87
C THR A 117 -17.65 -14.82 -3.28
N ASN A 118 -17.83 -14.90 -1.97
CA ASN A 118 -17.89 -16.15 -1.20
C ASN A 118 -16.63 -17.02 -1.24
N LYS A 119 -15.50 -16.50 -1.69
CA LYS A 119 -14.22 -17.21 -1.73
C LYS A 119 -13.47 -17.13 -0.40
N LYS A 120 -12.69 -18.15 -0.09
CA LYS A 120 -11.74 -18.20 1.03
C LYS A 120 -10.39 -17.70 0.54
N ILE A 121 -9.86 -16.64 1.16
CA ILE A 121 -8.61 -16.01 0.72
C ILE A 121 -7.54 -16.18 1.78
N PHE A 122 -6.36 -16.66 1.34
CA PHE A 122 -5.17 -16.75 2.18
C PHE A 122 -4.22 -15.60 1.84
N VAL A 123 -3.94 -14.73 2.80
CA VAL A 123 -3.02 -13.60 2.64
C VAL A 123 -1.73 -13.91 3.37
N LEU A 124 -0.61 -13.90 2.66
CA LEU A 124 0.72 -14.03 3.21
C LEU A 124 1.34 -12.65 3.37
N GLY A 125 1.69 -12.28 4.60
CA GLY A 125 2.37 -11.03 4.91
C GLY A 125 1.46 -9.95 5.49
N ALA A 126 1.96 -9.30 6.55
CA ALA A 126 1.34 -8.18 7.25
C ALA A 126 2.15 -6.89 7.05
N GLY A 127 2.60 -6.64 5.81
CA GLY A 127 3.34 -5.44 5.42
C GLY A 127 2.44 -4.24 5.12
N GLY A 128 3.04 -3.17 4.63
CA GLY A 128 2.34 -1.89 4.40
C GLY A 128 1.22 -1.91 3.34
N VAL A 129 1.12 -2.95 2.52
CA VAL A 129 0.03 -3.12 1.54
C VAL A 129 -1.09 -4.02 2.07
N ALA A 130 -0.81 -4.87 3.07
CA ALA A 130 -1.77 -5.84 3.57
C ALA A 130 -3.10 -5.21 4.06
N PRO A 131 -3.12 -4.07 4.78
CA PRO A 131 -4.37 -3.42 5.16
C PRO A 131 -5.25 -3.07 3.96
N SER A 132 -4.64 -2.60 2.87
CA SER A 132 -5.35 -2.22 1.63
C SER A 132 -5.94 -3.44 0.93
N ILE A 133 -5.20 -4.55 0.88
CA ILE A 133 -5.66 -5.82 0.31
C ILE A 133 -6.83 -6.36 1.13
N ILE A 134 -6.72 -6.44 2.45
CA ILE A 134 -7.78 -6.92 3.35
C ILE A 134 -9.05 -6.08 3.19
N TYR A 135 -8.91 -4.76 3.15
CA TYR A 135 -10.04 -3.86 2.96
C TYR A 135 -10.73 -4.07 1.61
N ALA A 136 -9.96 -4.20 0.51
CA ALA A 136 -10.51 -4.49 -0.81
C ALA A 136 -11.22 -5.86 -0.86
N LEU A 137 -10.65 -6.90 -0.26
CA LEU A 137 -11.27 -8.23 -0.17
C LEU A 137 -12.62 -8.19 0.55
N ARG A 138 -12.73 -7.43 1.64
CA ARG A 138 -14.00 -7.24 2.36
C ARG A 138 -15.05 -6.57 1.47
N LYS A 139 -14.69 -5.51 0.72
CA LYS A 139 -15.57 -4.88 -0.26
C LYS A 139 -16.02 -5.85 -1.36
N MET A 140 -15.16 -6.78 -1.75
CA MET A 140 -15.43 -7.82 -2.75
C MET A 140 -16.24 -9.01 -2.20
N LYS A 141 -16.68 -8.94 -0.93
CA LYS A 141 -17.56 -9.92 -0.27
C LYS A 141 -17.00 -11.34 -0.26
N VAL A 142 -15.71 -11.49 0.03
CA VAL A 142 -15.12 -12.80 0.29
C VAL A 142 -15.74 -13.44 1.52
N SER A 143 -15.79 -14.77 1.60
CA SER A 143 -16.38 -15.47 2.74
C SER A 143 -15.45 -15.53 3.96
N LYS A 144 -14.14 -15.57 3.71
CA LYS A 144 -13.12 -15.71 4.74
C LYS A 144 -11.80 -15.09 4.31
N ILE A 145 -11.13 -14.40 5.22
CA ILE A 145 -9.76 -13.93 5.05
C ILE A 145 -8.92 -14.55 6.16
N THR A 146 -7.94 -15.35 5.78
CA THR A 146 -6.95 -15.92 6.70
C THR A 146 -5.60 -15.27 6.42
N LEU A 147 -4.95 -14.76 7.45
CA LEU A 147 -3.67 -14.06 7.38
C LEU A 147 -2.58 -14.88 8.05
N SER A 148 -1.45 -15.02 7.40
CA SER A 148 -0.24 -15.54 8.00
C SER A 148 0.92 -14.57 7.82
N ASN A 149 1.72 -14.39 8.88
CA ASN A 149 2.91 -13.54 8.83
C ASN A 149 3.99 -14.08 9.74
N ARG A 150 5.24 -14.07 9.26
CA ARG A 150 6.41 -14.53 10.04
C ARG A 150 6.54 -13.85 11.41
N THR A 151 6.20 -12.57 11.49
CA THR A 151 6.16 -11.79 12.74
C THR A 151 4.70 -11.73 13.22
N LYS A 152 4.36 -12.50 14.25
CA LYS A 152 2.98 -12.69 14.74
C LYS A 152 2.34 -11.38 15.20
N GLU A 153 3.11 -10.52 15.86
CA GLU A 153 2.64 -9.23 16.37
C GLU A 153 2.11 -8.29 15.26
N LYS A 154 2.68 -8.37 14.06
CA LYS A 154 2.18 -7.61 12.89
C LYS A 154 0.84 -8.13 12.42
N ALA A 155 0.64 -9.45 12.42
CA ALA A 155 -0.65 -10.06 12.06
C ALA A 155 -1.71 -9.69 13.10
N GLU A 156 -1.39 -9.76 14.39
CA GLU A 156 -2.29 -9.36 15.47
C GLU A 156 -2.67 -7.87 15.39
N SER A 157 -1.75 -7.00 15.01
CA SER A 157 -2.05 -5.59 14.77
C SER A 157 -3.10 -5.40 13.67
N LEU A 158 -3.03 -6.19 12.59
CA LEU A 158 -4.03 -6.19 11.53
C LEU A 158 -5.37 -6.79 11.99
N LYS A 159 -5.36 -7.83 12.82
CA LYS A 159 -6.59 -8.37 13.42
C LYS A 159 -7.26 -7.36 14.34
N ASN A 160 -6.50 -6.52 15.03
CA ASN A 160 -7.06 -5.45 15.83
C ASN A 160 -7.77 -4.39 14.97
N LEU A 161 -7.28 -4.14 13.77
CA LEU A 161 -7.89 -3.23 12.80
C LEU A 161 -9.09 -3.88 12.07
N PHE A 162 -8.95 -5.16 11.70
CA PHE A 162 -9.95 -5.95 10.96
C PHE A 162 -10.37 -7.17 11.78
N LYS A 163 -11.39 -7.01 12.63
CA LYS A 163 -11.82 -8.03 13.63
C LYS A 163 -12.28 -9.36 13.04
N ASP A 164 -12.67 -9.36 11.78
CA ASP A 164 -13.24 -10.47 11.04
C ASP A 164 -12.22 -11.35 10.29
N ILE A 165 -10.91 -11.03 10.37
CA ILE A 165 -9.88 -11.90 9.79
C ILE A 165 -9.44 -12.97 10.78
N GLU A 166 -8.99 -14.11 10.27
CA GLU A 166 -8.34 -15.16 11.07
C GLU A 166 -6.82 -15.07 10.92
N ILE A 167 -6.11 -15.48 11.96
CA ILE A 167 -4.64 -15.58 11.93
C ILE A 167 -4.26 -17.04 12.10
N VAL A 168 -3.31 -17.48 11.29
CA VAL A 168 -2.67 -18.80 11.40
C VAL A 168 -1.16 -18.64 11.48
N ASP A 169 -0.48 -19.65 12.00
CA ASP A 169 0.97 -19.65 12.13
C ASP A 169 1.63 -19.68 10.75
N TRP A 170 2.86 -19.19 10.69
CA TRP A 170 3.63 -19.18 9.44
C TRP A 170 3.97 -20.62 9.03
N GLY A 171 3.57 -21.01 7.80
CA GLY A 171 3.75 -22.36 7.29
C GLY A 171 2.59 -23.31 7.58
N GLU A 172 1.55 -22.86 8.27
CA GLU A 172 0.34 -23.67 8.52
C GLU A 172 -0.41 -23.92 7.22
N ARG A 173 -0.83 -25.19 7.02
CA ARG A 173 -1.65 -25.58 5.87
C ARG A 173 -3.11 -25.28 6.17
N ILE A 174 -3.75 -24.56 5.25
CA ILE A 174 -5.17 -24.23 5.32
C ILE A 174 -5.84 -24.46 3.97
N ASP A 175 -7.14 -24.58 3.97
CA ASP A 175 -7.97 -24.62 2.76
C ASP A 175 -8.30 -23.20 2.27
N PHE A 176 -8.07 -22.91 0.99
CA PHE A 176 -8.33 -21.62 0.37
C PHE A 176 -8.63 -21.74 -1.14
N ASP A 177 -9.35 -20.77 -1.68
CA ASP A 177 -9.60 -20.64 -3.12
C ASP A 177 -8.53 -19.78 -3.83
N MET A 178 -7.92 -18.83 -3.12
CA MET A 178 -6.88 -17.95 -3.65
C MET A 178 -5.86 -17.63 -2.56
N ILE A 179 -4.59 -17.63 -2.94
CA ILE A 179 -3.48 -17.13 -2.12
C ILE A 179 -2.98 -15.78 -2.66
N ILE A 180 -2.67 -14.85 -1.76
CA ILE A 180 -2.13 -13.52 -2.10
C ILE A 180 -0.82 -13.32 -1.36
N ASN A 181 0.27 -13.20 -2.09
CA ASN A 181 1.57 -12.86 -1.52
C ASN A 181 1.68 -11.33 -1.34
N ALA A 182 1.53 -10.85 -0.11
CA ALA A 182 1.74 -9.46 0.31
C ALA A 182 3.08 -9.27 1.06
N THR A 183 4.00 -10.23 0.94
CA THR A 183 5.36 -10.16 1.50
C THR A 183 6.33 -9.54 0.49
N SER A 184 7.58 -9.36 0.90
CA SER A 184 8.70 -9.04 0.01
C SER A 184 9.33 -10.27 -0.66
N ILE A 185 8.89 -11.47 -0.34
CA ILE A 185 9.43 -12.71 -0.90
C ILE A 185 9.09 -12.80 -2.39
N GLY A 186 10.08 -13.10 -3.21
CA GLY A 186 9.98 -13.11 -4.67
C GLY A 186 10.38 -11.80 -5.34
N LEU A 187 10.76 -10.76 -4.59
CA LEU A 187 11.36 -9.54 -5.17
C LEU A 187 12.80 -9.77 -5.63
N LYS A 188 13.49 -10.77 -5.07
CA LYS A 188 14.82 -11.20 -5.49
C LYS A 188 14.73 -12.61 -6.06
N ASN A 189 15.54 -12.90 -7.06
CA ASN A 189 15.53 -14.21 -7.75
C ASN A 189 15.83 -15.42 -6.84
N GLU A 190 16.44 -15.19 -5.68
CA GLU A 190 16.83 -16.22 -4.72
C GLU A 190 15.78 -16.44 -3.61
N ASP A 191 14.74 -15.60 -3.57
CA ASP A 191 13.69 -15.68 -2.54
C ASP A 191 12.66 -16.75 -2.95
N GLY A 192 12.59 -17.84 -2.19
CA GLY A 192 11.55 -18.88 -2.32
C GLY A 192 10.57 -18.86 -1.17
N LEU A 193 9.27 -19.01 -1.46
CA LEU A 193 8.28 -19.39 -0.46
C LEU A 193 8.38 -20.91 -0.28
N ASN A 194 9.01 -21.35 0.80
CA ASN A 194 8.97 -22.77 1.19
C ASN A 194 7.62 -23.06 1.89
N PHE A 195 6.56 -23.09 1.10
CA PHE A 195 5.25 -23.58 1.52
C PHE A 195 4.93 -24.83 0.70
N ASP A 196 4.51 -25.90 1.36
CA ASP A 196 3.76 -26.98 0.75
C ASP A 196 2.31 -26.53 0.60
N TYR A 197 1.90 -26.24 -0.62
CA TYR A 197 0.54 -25.82 -0.99
C TYR A 197 -0.42 -27.00 -1.10
#